data_fa3feeab73ff496b5aa3a2d317d43e71
#
_entry.id   fa3feeab73ff496b5aa3a2d317d43e71
#
_cell.length_a   1.000
_cell.length_b   1.000
_cell.length_c   1.000
_cell.angle_alpha   90.00
_cell.angle_beta   90.00
_cell.angle_gamma   90.00
#
_symmetry.space_group_name_H-M   'P 1'
#
loop_
_entity.id
_entity.type
_entity.pdbx_description
1 polymer ?
#
loop_
_entity_poly.entity_id
_entity_poly.type
_entity_poly.pdbx_seq_one_letter_code
_entity_poly.pdbx_strand_id
1 'polypeptide(L)'
;MKQQKEHWVKTLFSFAGPCKGKMTLSVLCAILSVAGGFVPFWAVYEILLLFINRTATLNNIMLWCLVGVGGYLIRVICFGISTILAHISAYTILEGIRLKIANRLMRAPLGEVMGRRIGYLKNIIMDKVEDLEPPLAHMIPELTSNLLLPVAIFIWLLAIDWRLGLAVLIAPVLAMIPMFFLMRNYNSQYAAYMEANNHVNNVIIEYVEGIEVVKAFNQSTSSYEKFVGAVKSFKDFTLAWFKSTWKTMNLMMAIMPTTLLGVLPIGLLLTQSGSITPAELAMGIILSLSIVGPLMKATTFINEAKSMEYAVEAANELLNLPVLLDSGRIVPIRHTDIVLQDVSFSYDGTEQNEVLHDISLKMPQGSFTALVGPSGGGKSTVARLIARFWDVTGGSISIGGT
;
A
#
# COMPACT_ATOMS: atom_id res chain seq x y z
N MET A 1 5.57 -9.45 -24.27
CA MET A 1 6.59 -9.81 -23.25
C MET A 1 5.90 -9.86 -21.89
N LYS A 2 5.86 -11.03 -21.23
CA LYS A 2 5.45 -11.12 -19.82
C LYS A 2 6.55 -10.45 -19.00
N GLN A 3 6.37 -9.17 -18.63
CA GLN A 3 7.18 -8.57 -17.58
C GLN A 3 7.01 -9.46 -16.34
N GLN A 4 8.13 -10.03 -15.86
CA GLN A 4 8.17 -10.66 -14.54
C GLN A 4 7.69 -9.60 -13.55
N LYS A 5 6.52 -9.82 -12.94
CA LYS A 5 6.04 -8.97 -11.84
C LYS A 5 7.11 -9.00 -10.75
N GLU A 6 7.96 -8.00 -10.69
CA GLU A 6 8.82 -7.82 -9.53
C GLU A 6 7.92 -7.77 -8.30
N HIS A 7 8.26 -8.55 -7.31
CA HIS A 7 7.43 -8.65 -6.11
C HIS A 7 7.39 -7.24 -5.48
N TRP A 8 6.22 -6.61 -5.43
CA TRP A 8 6.00 -5.23 -4.95
C TRP A 8 6.72 -4.93 -3.62
N VAL A 9 6.84 -5.94 -2.73
CA VAL A 9 7.59 -5.85 -1.47
C VAL A 9 9.06 -5.53 -1.71
N LYS A 10 9.72 -6.17 -2.71
CA LYS A 10 11.13 -5.90 -3.05
C LYS A 10 11.31 -4.46 -3.54
N THR A 11 10.39 -3.99 -4.37
CA THR A 11 10.38 -2.61 -4.87
C THR A 11 10.23 -1.61 -3.71
N LEU A 12 9.28 -1.85 -2.80
CA LEU A 12 9.09 -1.03 -1.61
C LEU A 12 10.35 -0.98 -0.73
N PHE A 13 10.98 -2.13 -0.48
CA PHE A 13 12.25 -2.17 0.27
C PHE A 13 13.39 -1.43 -0.43
N SER A 14 13.39 -1.36 -1.76
CA SER A 14 14.38 -0.56 -2.49
C SER A 14 14.17 0.94 -2.27
N PHE A 15 12.91 1.39 -2.16
CA PHE A 15 12.58 2.77 -1.83
C PHE A 15 12.93 3.12 -0.38
N ALA A 16 12.77 2.16 0.54
CA ALA A 16 13.09 2.33 1.96
C ALA A 16 14.60 2.35 2.26
N GLY A 17 15.45 2.10 1.27
CA GLY A 17 16.90 2.01 1.43
C GLY A 17 17.54 3.13 2.27
N PRO A 18 17.26 4.42 1.98
CA PRO A 18 17.82 5.56 2.73
C PRO A 18 17.34 5.64 4.19
N CYS A 19 16.19 5.06 4.52
CA CYS A 19 15.54 5.15 5.83
C CYS A 19 15.74 3.91 6.71
N LYS A 20 16.50 2.90 6.27
CA LYS A 20 16.68 1.62 6.99
C LYS A 20 17.03 1.78 8.46
N GLY A 21 17.97 2.67 8.79
CA GLY A 21 18.37 2.89 10.19
C GLY A 21 17.24 3.42 11.07
N LYS A 22 16.47 4.42 10.58
CA LYS A 22 15.33 4.99 11.31
C LYS A 22 14.21 3.95 11.46
N MET A 23 13.92 3.18 10.41
CA MET A 23 12.91 2.11 10.45
C MET A 23 13.31 0.99 11.42
N THR A 24 14.57 0.56 11.42
CA THR A 24 15.06 -0.43 12.41
C THR A 24 14.94 0.09 13.83
N LEU A 25 15.29 1.35 14.07
CA LEU A 25 15.16 1.97 15.40
C LEU A 25 13.67 2.07 15.80
N SER A 26 12.77 2.40 14.87
CA SER A 26 11.32 2.39 15.11
C SER A 26 10.85 1.01 15.57
N VAL A 27 11.26 -0.06 14.90
CA VAL A 27 10.91 -1.45 15.29
C VAL A 27 11.47 -1.78 16.70
N LEU A 28 12.70 -1.42 16.98
CA LEU A 28 13.30 -1.64 18.32
C LEU A 28 12.52 -0.90 19.42
N CYS A 29 12.14 0.36 19.17
CA CYS A 29 11.30 1.12 20.09
C CYS A 29 9.90 0.49 20.23
N ALA A 30 9.30 -0.05 19.16
CA ALA A 30 8.04 -0.79 19.25
C ALA A 30 8.16 -2.04 20.12
N ILE A 31 9.25 -2.79 20.00
CA ILE A 31 9.53 -3.97 20.83
C ILE A 31 9.68 -3.57 22.31
N LEU A 32 10.44 -2.50 22.59
CA LEU A 32 10.58 -1.97 23.96
C LEU A 32 9.26 -1.47 24.53
N SER A 33 8.41 -0.87 23.69
CA SER A 33 7.05 -0.47 24.05
C SER A 33 6.20 -1.66 24.48
N VAL A 34 6.27 -2.80 23.76
CA VAL A 34 5.58 -4.03 24.16
C VAL A 34 6.11 -4.52 25.50
N ALA A 35 7.42 -4.58 25.70
CA ALA A 35 8.03 -4.99 26.96
C ALA A 35 7.58 -4.09 28.12
N GLY A 36 7.62 -2.75 27.95
CA GLY A 36 7.09 -1.79 28.92
C GLY A 36 5.59 -2.00 29.19
N GLY A 37 4.81 -2.40 28.18
CA GLY A 37 3.39 -2.70 28.30
C GLY A 37 3.07 -3.95 29.14
N PHE A 38 4.04 -4.86 29.31
CA PHE A 38 3.88 -6.04 30.21
C PHE A 38 4.07 -5.71 31.67
N VAL A 39 4.84 -4.67 32.00
CA VAL A 39 5.13 -4.31 33.40
C VAL A 39 3.88 -4.03 34.22
N PRO A 40 2.85 -3.29 33.75
CA PRO A 40 1.59 -3.15 34.48
C PRO A 40 0.88 -4.47 34.78
N PHE A 41 0.89 -5.42 33.83
CA PHE A 41 0.29 -6.75 34.07
C PHE A 41 1.04 -7.51 35.16
N TRP A 42 2.38 -7.45 35.12
CA TRP A 42 3.21 -8.03 36.18
C TRP A 42 2.94 -7.38 37.54
N ALA A 43 2.85 -6.05 37.59
CA ALA A 43 2.55 -5.32 38.81
C ALA A 43 1.17 -5.72 39.39
N VAL A 44 0.15 -5.89 38.55
CA VAL A 44 -1.18 -6.37 39.00
C VAL A 44 -1.08 -7.79 39.56
N TYR A 45 -0.30 -8.66 38.91
CA TYR A 45 -0.09 -10.03 39.40
C TYR A 45 0.55 -10.04 40.80
N GLU A 46 1.59 -9.27 41.02
CA GLU A 46 2.26 -9.16 42.33
C GLU A 46 1.34 -8.59 43.40
N ILE A 47 0.52 -7.58 43.06
CA ILE A 47 -0.48 -7.03 44.00
C ILE A 47 -1.49 -8.13 44.37
N LEU A 48 -1.99 -8.94 43.42
CA LEU A 48 -2.87 -10.04 43.69
C LEU A 48 -2.24 -11.07 44.64
N LEU A 49 -0.96 -11.42 44.43
CA LEU A 49 -0.21 -12.31 45.32
C LEU A 49 -0.10 -11.76 46.75
N LEU A 50 0.16 -10.44 46.90
CA LEU A 50 0.19 -9.82 48.22
C LEU A 50 -1.15 -9.98 48.98
N PHE A 51 -2.27 -9.82 48.29
CA PHE A 51 -3.61 -10.00 48.90
C PHE A 51 -3.91 -11.47 49.25
N ILE A 52 -3.60 -12.39 48.35
CA ILE A 52 -3.83 -13.83 48.55
C ILE A 52 -3.00 -14.35 49.73
N ASN A 53 -1.74 -13.94 49.80
CA ASN A 53 -0.80 -14.34 50.86
C ASN A 53 -1.00 -13.55 52.17
N ARG A 54 -1.97 -12.63 52.20
CA ARG A 54 -2.25 -11.75 53.37
C ARG A 54 -1.02 -10.92 53.83
N THR A 55 -0.12 -10.58 52.89
CA THR A 55 1.10 -9.79 53.13
C THR A 55 0.96 -8.37 52.59
N ALA A 56 -0.24 -7.98 52.15
CA ALA A 56 -0.54 -6.68 51.58
C ALA A 56 -0.28 -5.55 52.60
N THR A 57 0.69 -4.67 52.33
CA THR A 57 0.89 -3.43 53.02
C THR A 57 0.76 -2.25 52.08
N LEU A 58 0.36 -1.09 52.57
CA LEU A 58 0.22 0.10 51.71
C LEU A 58 1.50 0.38 50.93
N ASN A 59 2.68 0.26 51.57
CA ASN A 59 3.97 0.52 50.92
C ASN A 59 4.23 -0.45 49.78
N ASN A 60 3.96 -1.76 49.93
CA ASN A 60 4.17 -2.74 48.88
C ASN A 60 3.21 -2.53 47.72
N ILE A 61 1.95 -2.20 48.00
CA ILE A 61 0.96 -1.88 46.97
C ILE A 61 1.38 -0.63 46.20
N MET A 62 1.78 0.46 46.90
CA MET A 62 2.27 1.69 46.26
C MET A 62 3.51 1.44 45.41
N LEU A 63 4.44 0.60 45.88
CA LEU A 63 5.63 0.23 45.09
C LEU A 63 5.24 -0.41 43.75
N TRP A 64 4.39 -1.41 43.77
CA TRP A 64 3.95 -2.09 42.53
C TRP A 64 3.10 -1.19 41.63
N CYS A 65 2.29 -0.29 42.22
CA CYS A 65 1.59 0.74 41.43
C CYS A 65 2.58 1.67 40.71
N LEU A 66 3.62 2.12 41.40
CA LEU A 66 4.68 2.96 40.81
C LEU A 66 5.45 2.23 39.69
N VAL A 67 5.79 0.95 39.93
CA VAL A 67 6.42 0.09 38.91
C VAL A 67 5.51 -0.05 37.69
N GLY A 68 4.21 -0.31 37.88
CA GLY A 68 3.23 -0.39 36.79
C GLY A 68 3.12 0.91 36.00
N VAL A 69 3.05 2.06 36.68
CA VAL A 69 3.04 3.39 36.04
C VAL A 69 4.33 3.63 35.27
N GLY A 70 5.50 3.29 35.86
CA GLY A 70 6.79 3.40 35.19
C GLY A 70 6.86 2.60 33.89
N GLY A 71 6.41 1.34 33.94
CA GLY A 71 6.31 0.50 32.75
C GLY A 71 5.37 1.07 31.67
N TYR A 72 4.22 1.59 32.09
CA TYR A 72 3.29 2.25 31.19
C TYR A 72 3.88 3.51 30.52
N LEU A 73 4.61 4.32 31.28
CA LEU A 73 5.32 5.48 30.74
C LEU A 73 6.38 5.06 29.70
N ILE A 74 7.17 4.02 29.98
CA ILE A 74 8.12 3.45 29.02
C ILE A 74 7.38 3.02 27.74
N ARG A 75 6.26 2.33 27.87
CA ARG A 75 5.42 1.94 26.73
C ARG A 75 5.03 3.13 25.87
N VAL A 76 4.47 4.19 26.48
CA VAL A 76 3.96 5.37 25.77
C VAL A 76 5.10 6.11 25.08
N ILE A 77 6.21 6.35 25.79
CA ILE A 77 7.38 7.07 25.25
C ILE A 77 8.00 6.28 24.08
N CYS A 78 8.27 5.00 24.28
CA CYS A 78 8.88 4.16 23.24
C CYS A 78 7.96 4.02 22.01
N PHE A 79 6.65 3.87 22.21
CA PHE A 79 5.69 3.82 21.10
C PHE A 79 5.63 5.16 20.36
N GLY A 80 5.61 6.28 21.08
CA GLY A 80 5.64 7.61 20.47
C GLY A 80 6.91 7.85 19.64
N ILE A 81 8.09 7.48 20.16
CA ILE A 81 9.34 7.56 19.41
C ILE A 81 9.30 6.68 18.17
N SER A 82 8.79 5.44 18.30
CA SER A 82 8.62 4.50 17.19
C SER A 82 7.78 5.09 16.07
N THR A 83 6.63 5.67 16.43
CA THR A 83 5.69 6.27 15.46
C THR A 83 6.31 7.51 14.79
N ILE A 84 6.97 8.39 15.54
CA ILE A 84 7.66 9.56 14.97
C ILE A 84 8.71 9.13 13.94
N LEU A 85 9.55 8.16 14.27
CA LEU A 85 10.57 7.64 13.36
C LEU A 85 9.96 7.00 12.10
N ALA A 86 8.84 6.30 12.24
CA ALA A 86 8.12 5.70 11.14
C ALA A 86 7.53 6.77 10.20
N HIS A 87 6.88 7.83 10.73
CA HIS A 87 6.36 8.95 9.92
C HIS A 87 7.48 9.70 9.19
N ILE A 88 8.57 10.04 9.86
CA ILE A 88 9.73 10.69 9.23
C ILE A 88 10.26 9.81 8.09
N SER A 89 10.33 8.50 8.29
CA SER A 89 10.78 7.57 7.27
C SER A 89 9.78 7.47 6.10
N ALA A 90 8.48 7.41 6.38
CA ALA A 90 7.43 7.37 5.37
C ALA A 90 7.51 8.59 4.45
N TYR A 91 7.48 9.81 4.99
CA TYR A 91 7.55 11.03 4.18
C TYR A 91 8.86 11.16 3.40
N THR A 92 10.00 10.74 3.96
CA THR A 92 11.28 10.71 3.24
C THR A 92 11.24 9.73 2.05
N ILE A 93 10.56 8.59 2.22
CA ILE A 93 10.37 7.60 1.14
C ILE A 93 9.46 8.17 0.06
N LEU A 94 8.33 8.78 0.44
CA LEU A 94 7.38 9.39 -0.49
C LEU A 94 8.04 10.52 -1.30
N GLU A 95 8.80 11.40 -0.66
CA GLU A 95 9.61 12.42 -1.33
C GLU A 95 10.54 11.78 -2.37
N GLY A 96 11.30 10.76 -1.97
CA GLY A 96 12.22 10.06 -2.86
C GLY A 96 11.54 9.41 -4.07
N ILE A 97 10.33 8.85 -3.90
CA ILE A 97 9.53 8.29 -4.98
C ILE A 97 9.08 9.40 -5.94
N ARG A 98 8.52 10.51 -5.42
CA ARG A 98 8.06 11.65 -6.22
C ARG A 98 9.19 12.26 -7.04
N LEU A 99 10.36 12.48 -6.44
CA LEU A 99 11.53 13.00 -7.14
C LEU A 99 12.03 12.05 -8.23
N LYS A 100 12.05 10.74 -7.98
CA LYS A 100 12.41 9.74 -8.99
C LYS A 100 11.42 9.72 -10.15
N ILE A 101 10.12 9.78 -9.89
CA ILE A 101 9.08 9.85 -10.92
C ILE A 101 9.25 11.14 -11.74
N ALA A 102 9.41 12.29 -11.09
CA ALA A 102 9.61 13.58 -11.78
C ALA A 102 10.84 13.54 -12.68
N ASN A 103 11.98 13.04 -12.17
CA ASN A 103 13.20 12.89 -12.98
C ASN A 103 13.00 11.91 -14.14
N ARG A 104 12.23 10.84 -13.94
CA ARG A 104 11.93 9.88 -15.01
C ARG A 104 11.06 10.49 -16.10
N LEU A 105 10.02 11.25 -15.73
CA LEU A 105 9.17 11.98 -16.68
C LEU A 105 9.94 13.01 -17.49
N MET A 106 10.90 13.72 -16.90
CA MET A 106 11.76 14.68 -17.60
C MET A 106 12.68 14.02 -18.63
N ARG A 107 13.04 12.75 -18.44
CA ARG A 107 13.92 11.99 -19.33
C ARG A 107 13.18 11.08 -20.29
N ALA A 108 11.90 10.87 -20.07
CA ALA A 108 11.07 10.06 -20.94
C ALA A 108 10.81 10.76 -22.29
N PRO A 109 10.59 10.01 -23.37
CA PRO A 109 10.14 10.55 -24.64
C PRO A 109 8.90 11.42 -24.42
N LEU A 110 8.88 12.63 -24.99
CA LEU A 110 7.76 13.56 -24.78
C LEU A 110 6.43 12.95 -25.24
N GLY A 111 6.46 12.12 -26.27
CA GLY A 111 5.28 11.42 -26.77
C GLY A 111 4.68 10.44 -25.78
N GLU A 112 5.50 9.75 -24.99
CA GLU A 112 5.06 8.85 -23.92
C GLU A 112 4.33 9.62 -22.81
N VAL A 113 4.82 10.83 -22.50
CA VAL A 113 4.21 11.68 -21.47
C VAL A 113 2.92 12.31 -21.99
N MET A 114 2.93 12.84 -23.22
CA MET A 114 1.75 13.46 -23.85
C MET A 114 0.63 12.45 -24.18
N GLY A 115 0.97 11.20 -24.38
CA GLY A 115 -0.01 10.12 -24.57
C GLY A 115 -0.82 9.80 -23.31
N ARG A 116 -0.41 10.31 -22.14
CA ARG A 116 -1.07 10.08 -20.86
C ARG A 116 -1.88 11.30 -20.44
N ARG A 117 -3.06 11.08 -19.86
CA ARG A 117 -3.89 12.17 -19.32
C ARG A 117 -3.17 12.83 -18.15
N ILE A 118 -3.15 14.16 -18.09
CA ILE A 118 -2.55 14.93 -16.99
C ILE A 118 -3.14 14.52 -15.64
N GLY A 119 -4.47 14.31 -15.59
CA GLY A 119 -5.16 13.85 -14.39
C GLY A 119 -4.68 12.48 -13.90
N TYR A 120 -4.33 11.57 -14.82
CA TYR A 120 -3.76 10.25 -14.47
C TYR A 120 -2.35 10.39 -13.85
N LEU A 121 -1.48 11.20 -14.46
CA LEU A 121 -0.15 11.47 -13.92
C LEU A 121 -0.22 12.12 -12.54
N LYS A 122 -1.10 13.13 -12.39
CA LYS A 122 -1.35 13.78 -11.10
C LYS A 122 -1.85 12.78 -10.05
N ASN A 123 -2.80 11.92 -10.40
CA ASN A 123 -3.32 10.90 -9.48
C ASN A 123 -2.22 9.95 -8.99
N ILE A 124 -1.32 9.47 -9.88
CA ILE A 124 -0.22 8.60 -9.44
C ILE A 124 0.74 9.35 -8.53
N ILE A 125 1.23 10.53 -8.94
CA ILE A 125 2.27 11.26 -8.22
C ILE A 125 1.78 11.76 -6.86
N MET A 126 0.54 12.24 -6.80
CA MET A 126 -0.02 12.83 -5.58
C MET A 126 -0.76 11.80 -4.76
N ASP A 127 -1.79 11.18 -5.34
CA ASP A 127 -2.75 10.41 -4.58
C ASP A 127 -2.24 8.97 -4.33
N LYS A 128 -1.73 8.26 -5.37
CA LYS A 128 -1.23 6.88 -5.21
C LYS A 128 0.08 6.80 -4.41
N VAL A 129 0.98 7.76 -4.58
CA VAL A 129 2.18 7.83 -3.74
C VAL A 129 1.81 8.15 -2.29
N GLU A 130 0.81 9.02 -2.05
CA GLU A 130 0.32 9.30 -0.69
C GLU A 130 -0.33 8.08 -0.03
N ASP A 131 -1.02 7.21 -0.79
CA ASP A 131 -1.58 5.95 -0.28
C ASP A 131 -0.52 5.02 0.36
N LEU A 132 0.77 5.27 0.16
CA LEU A 132 1.87 4.54 0.81
C LEU A 132 2.20 5.04 2.23
N GLU A 133 1.78 6.28 2.60
CA GLU A 133 2.10 6.85 3.91
C GLU A 133 1.51 6.04 5.05
N PRO A 134 0.18 5.78 5.12
CA PRO A 134 -0.41 5.10 6.27
C PRO A 134 0.20 3.72 6.52
N PRO A 135 0.40 2.85 5.50
CA PRO A 135 1.08 1.57 5.73
C PRO A 135 2.53 1.72 6.22
N LEU A 136 3.30 2.65 5.66
CA LEU A 136 4.70 2.84 6.06
C LEU A 136 4.83 3.43 7.45
N ALA A 137 3.96 4.38 7.82
CA ALA A 137 4.01 5.07 9.09
C ALA A 137 3.40 4.27 10.25
N HIS A 138 2.31 3.54 9.98
CA HIS A 138 1.54 2.84 11.01
C HIS A 138 1.77 1.33 11.02
N MET A 139 1.80 0.68 9.84
CA MET A 139 1.90 -0.78 9.78
C MET A 139 3.19 -1.29 10.43
N ILE A 140 4.33 -0.62 10.25
CA ILE A 140 5.61 -1.08 10.80
C ILE A 140 5.62 -1.09 12.33
N PRO A 141 5.36 0.02 13.06
CA PRO A 141 5.34 0.00 14.51
C PRO A 141 4.14 -0.77 15.09
N GLU A 142 2.97 -0.63 14.49
CA GLU A 142 1.76 -1.26 14.99
C GLU A 142 1.73 -2.76 14.72
N LEU A 143 2.14 -3.23 13.53
CA LEU A 143 2.21 -4.67 13.24
C LEU A 143 3.22 -5.35 14.17
N THR A 144 4.37 -4.72 14.41
CA THR A 144 5.36 -5.22 15.36
C THR A 144 4.74 -5.37 16.75
N SER A 145 4.07 -4.34 17.25
CA SER A 145 3.43 -4.37 18.58
C SER A 145 2.25 -5.35 18.64
N ASN A 146 1.39 -5.34 17.61
CA ASN A 146 0.18 -6.16 17.58
C ASN A 146 0.43 -7.65 17.31
N LEU A 147 1.61 -8.03 16.80
CA LEU A 147 2.03 -9.43 16.69
C LEU A 147 2.81 -9.89 17.92
N LEU A 148 3.71 -9.06 18.44
CA LEU A 148 4.54 -9.43 19.59
C LEU A 148 3.73 -9.57 20.88
N LEU A 149 2.76 -8.68 21.11
CA LEU A 149 1.98 -8.71 22.34
C LEU A 149 1.17 -10.02 22.50
N PRO A 150 0.40 -10.51 21.50
CA PRO A 150 -0.26 -11.82 21.60
C PRO A 150 0.72 -12.97 21.80
N VAL A 151 1.86 -12.96 21.11
CA VAL A 151 2.88 -14.01 21.25
C VAL A 151 3.45 -14.02 22.67
N ALA A 152 3.77 -12.85 23.21
CA ALA A 152 4.31 -12.75 24.56
C ALA A 152 3.27 -13.14 25.64
N ILE A 153 1.99 -12.78 25.46
CA ILE A 153 0.89 -13.25 26.31
C ILE A 153 0.76 -14.76 26.24
N PHE A 154 0.80 -15.33 25.03
CA PHE A 154 0.71 -16.78 24.84
C PHE A 154 1.86 -17.52 25.55
N ILE A 155 3.09 -17.03 25.41
CA ILE A 155 4.27 -17.59 26.09
C ILE A 155 4.10 -17.49 27.61
N TRP A 156 3.59 -16.38 28.14
CA TRP A 156 3.34 -16.22 29.57
C TRP A 156 2.29 -17.21 30.08
N LEU A 157 1.17 -17.36 29.38
CA LEU A 157 0.14 -18.32 29.74
C LEU A 157 0.63 -19.76 29.69
N LEU A 158 1.48 -20.11 28.70
CA LEU A 158 2.17 -21.40 28.65
C LEU A 158 3.10 -21.65 29.86
N ALA A 159 3.76 -20.59 30.32
CA ALA A 159 4.64 -20.67 31.49
C ALA A 159 3.87 -20.86 32.82
N ILE A 160 2.65 -20.37 32.89
CA ILE A 160 1.74 -20.61 34.03
C ILE A 160 1.25 -22.08 33.97
N ASP A 161 0.55 -22.42 32.91
CA ASP A 161 0.08 -23.78 32.63
C ASP A 161 -0.14 -23.94 31.11
N TRP A 162 0.39 -25.00 30.52
CA TRP A 162 0.26 -25.24 29.08
C TRP A 162 -1.20 -25.36 28.62
N ARG A 163 -2.12 -25.82 29.47
CA ARG A 163 -3.55 -25.95 29.19
C ARG A 163 -4.22 -24.57 29.10
N LEU A 164 -3.80 -23.60 29.93
CA LEU A 164 -4.24 -22.19 29.80
C LEU A 164 -3.73 -21.55 28.50
N GLY A 165 -2.47 -21.80 28.14
CA GLY A 165 -1.92 -21.36 26.88
C GLY A 165 -2.70 -21.90 25.67
N LEU A 166 -3.08 -23.19 25.68
CA LEU A 166 -3.91 -23.76 24.63
C LEU A 166 -5.36 -23.21 24.65
N ALA A 167 -5.90 -22.99 25.85
CA ALA A 167 -7.25 -22.46 26.02
C ALA A 167 -7.45 -21.07 25.38
N VAL A 168 -6.44 -20.18 25.47
CA VAL A 168 -6.52 -18.85 24.87
C VAL A 168 -6.54 -18.89 23.34
N LEU A 169 -6.01 -19.94 22.72
CA LEU A 169 -6.01 -20.10 21.26
C LEU A 169 -7.34 -20.59 20.69
N ILE A 170 -8.27 -21.10 21.51
CA ILE A 170 -9.54 -21.67 21.04
C ILE A 170 -10.30 -20.63 20.19
N ALA A 171 -10.51 -19.42 20.70
CA ALA A 171 -11.26 -18.39 19.99
C ALA A 171 -10.53 -17.88 18.73
N PRO A 172 -9.23 -17.52 18.76
CA PRO A 172 -8.47 -17.16 17.55
C PRO A 172 -8.48 -18.26 16.47
N VAL A 173 -8.30 -19.53 16.86
CA VAL A 173 -8.31 -20.66 15.90
C VAL A 173 -9.70 -20.83 15.28
N LEU A 174 -10.76 -20.76 16.10
CA LEU A 174 -12.13 -20.81 15.58
C LEU A 174 -12.43 -19.61 14.65
N ALA A 175 -11.91 -18.42 14.94
CA ALA A 175 -12.07 -17.24 14.10
C ALA A 175 -11.30 -17.33 12.76
N MET A 176 -10.26 -18.18 12.69
CA MET A 176 -9.58 -18.44 11.41
C MET A 176 -10.46 -19.18 10.40
N ILE A 177 -11.47 -19.93 10.83
CA ILE A 177 -12.37 -20.64 9.92
C ILE A 177 -13.15 -19.68 9.04
N PRO A 178 -13.96 -18.73 9.57
CA PRO A 178 -14.60 -17.73 8.74
C PRO A 178 -13.59 -16.85 7.99
N MET A 179 -12.44 -16.54 8.57
CA MET A 179 -11.39 -15.78 7.90
C MET A 179 -10.89 -16.50 6.63
N PHE A 180 -10.69 -17.81 6.68
CA PHE A 180 -10.28 -18.60 5.52
C PHE A 180 -11.32 -18.50 4.38
N PHE A 181 -12.61 -18.62 4.70
CA PHE A 181 -13.68 -18.48 3.70
C PHE A 181 -13.73 -17.05 3.13
N LEU A 182 -13.51 -16.03 3.96
CA LEU A 182 -13.44 -14.63 3.53
C LEU A 182 -12.30 -14.41 2.55
N MET A 183 -11.10 -14.93 2.85
CA MET A 183 -9.89 -14.73 2.06
C MET A 183 -9.89 -15.49 0.72
N ARG A 184 -10.67 -16.56 0.60
CA ARG A 184 -10.68 -17.43 -0.60
C ARG A 184 -10.91 -16.67 -1.91
N ASN A 185 -11.81 -15.70 -1.90
CA ASN A 185 -12.20 -14.92 -3.09
C ASN A 185 -11.80 -13.44 -2.97
N TYR A 186 -11.10 -13.06 -1.90
CA TYR A 186 -10.81 -11.66 -1.58
C TYR A 186 -10.07 -10.94 -2.72
N ASN A 187 -9.02 -11.54 -3.26
CA ASN A 187 -8.21 -10.93 -4.33
C ASN A 187 -9.03 -10.64 -5.59
N SER A 188 -9.88 -11.58 -5.99
CA SER A 188 -10.77 -11.41 -7.16
C SER A 188 -11.82 -10.33 -6.93
N GLN A 189 -12.42 -10.30 -5.73
CA GLN A 189 -13.42 -9.29 -5.37
C GLN A 189 -12.81 -7.91 -5.22
N TYR A 190 -11.61 -7.81 -4.67
CA TYR A 190 -10.88 -6.55 -4.54
C TYR A 190 -10.47 -5.99 -5.92
N ALA A 191 -10.00 -6.85 -6.82
CA ALA A 191 -9.69 -6.44 -8.20
C ALA A 191 -10.94 -5.91 -8.92
N ALA A 192 -12.08 -6.61 -8.80
CA ALA A 192 -13.35 -6.16 -9.38
C ALA A 192 -13.84 -4.84 -8.74
N TYR A 193 -13.63 -4.65 -7.44
CA TYR A 193 -13.91 -3.39 -6.76
C TYR A 193 -13.06 -2.24 -7.33
N MET A 194 -11.77 -2.47 -7.52
CA MET A 194 -10.87 -1.45 -8.10
C MET A 194 -11.24 -1.11 -9.53
N GLU A 195 -11.65 -2.10 -10.34
CA GLU A 195 -12.15 -1.88 -11.71
C GLU A 195 -13.43 -1.04 -11.69
N ALA A 196 -14.40 -1.38 -10.85
CA ALA A 196 -15.65 -0.62 -10.71
C ALA A 196 -15.38 0.82 -10.21
N ASN A 197 -14.47 1.00 -9.27
CA ASN A 197 -14.04 2.31 -8.78
C ASN A 197 -13.38 3.15 -9.87
N ASN A 198 -12.47 2.56 -10.66
CA ASN A 198 -11.83 3.24 -11.78
C ASN A 198 -12.85 3.62 -12.86
N HIS A 199 -13.84 2.75 -13.13
CA HIS A 199 -14.91 3.08 -14.09
C HIS A 199 -15.70 4.31 -13.65
N VAL A 200 -16.14 4.37 -12.39
CA VAL A 200 -16.86 5.56 -11.85
C VAL A 200 -15.99 6.80 -11.94
N ASN A 201 -14.72 6.73 -11.53
CA ASN A 201 -13.80 7.87 -11.59
C ASN A 201 -13.63 8.39 -13.03
N ASN A 202 -13.50 7.48 -14.01
CA ASN A 202 -13.40 7.88 -15.42
C ASN A 202 -14.68 8.58 -15.91
N VAL A 203 -15.87 8.07 -15.53
CA VAL A 203 -17.15 8.71 -15.89
C VAL A 203 -17.31 10.06 -15.23
N ILE A 204 -16.86 10.22 -13.96
CA ILE A 204 -16.86 11.51 -13.26
C ILE A 204 -15.98 12.52 -14.01
N ILE A 205 -14.76 12.13 -14.37
CA ILE A 205 -13.81 12.98 -15.10
C ILE A 205 -14.42 13.37 -16.45
N GLU A 206 -14.93 12.41 -17.23
CA GLU A 206 -15.58 12.67 -18.52
C GLU A 206 -16.74 13.64 -18.40
N TYR A 207 -17.58 13.49 -17.35
CA TYR A 207 -18.70 14.37 -17.08
C TYR A 207 -18.26 15.79 -16.73
N VAL A 208 -17.23 15.93 -15.86
CA VAL A 208 -16.73 17.24 -15.43
C VAL A 208 -15.98 17.96 -16.55
N GLU A 209 -15.10 17.25 -17.29
CA GLU A 209 -14.38 17.83 -18.43
C GLU A 209 -15.32 18.20 -19.58
N GLY A 210 -16.38 17.41 -19.81
CA GLY A 210 -17.36 17.63 -20.87
C GLY A 210 -18.50 18.57 -20.51
N ILE A 211 -18.56 19.12 -19.28
CA ILE A 211 -19.72 19.85 -18.78
C ILE A 211 -20.07 21.11 -19.61
N GLU A 212 -19.07 21.79 -20.17
CA GLU A 212 -19.27 22.93 -21.05
C GLU A 212 -19.98 22.55 -22.34
N VAL A 213 -19.55 21.45 -22.96
CA VAL A 213 -20.15 20.90 -24.18
C VAL A 213 -21.60 20.44 -23.90
N VAL A 214 -21.78 19.70 -22.80
CA VAL A 214 -23.09 19.21 -22.36
C VAL A 214 -24.08 20.39 -22.19
N LYS A 215 -23.64 21.48 -21.57
CA LYS A 215 -24.46 22.71 -21.39
C LYS A 215 -24.70 23.44 -22.70
N ALA A 216 -23.67 23.54 -23.57
CA ALA A 216 -23.78 24.25 -24.83
C ALA A 216 -24.79 23.58 -25.79
N PHE A 217 -24.84 22.25 -25.81
CA PHE A 217 -25.73 21.47 -26.67
C PHE A 217 -27.02 21.00 -25.99
N ASN A 218 -27.30 21.44 -24.77
CA ASN A 218 -28.45 21.05 -23.96
C ASN A 218 -28.65 19.52 -23.80
N GLN A 219 -27.53 18.77 -23.81
CA GLN A 219 -27.49 17.31 -23.63
C GLN A 219 -27.39 16.89 -22.14
N SER A 220 -27.85 17.76 -21.23
CA SER A 220 -27.72 17.58 -19.79
C SER A 220 -28.35 16.28 -19.26
N THR A 221 -29.48 15.86 -19.83
CA THR A 221 -30.22 14.68 -19.36
C THR A 221 -29.44 13.39 -19.62
N SER A 222 -29.01 13.15 -20.86
CA SER A 222 -28.32 11.93 -21.26
C SER A 222 -26.96 11.77 -20.56
N SER A 223 -26.18 12.82 -20.49
CA SER A 223 -24.88 12.84 -19.80
C SER A 223 -25.03 12.63 -18.28
N TYR A 224 -26.05 13.24 -17.68
CA TYR A 224 -26.38 13.05 -16.29
C TYR A 224 -26.84 11.62 -15.98
N GLU A 225 -27.64 11.01 -16.85
CA GLU A 225 -28.08 9.61 -16.71
C GLU A 225 -26.91 8.64 -16.76
N LYS A 226 -25.92 8.84 -17.64
CA LYS A 226 -24.68 8.06 -17.70
C LYS A 226 -23.91 8.17 -16.36
N PHE A 227 -23.75 9.37 -15.84
CA PHE A 227 -23.10 9.60 -14.56
C PHE A 227 -23.85 8.92 -13.41
N VAL A 228 -25.16 9.12 -13.29
CA VAL A 228 -26.00 8.49 -12.26
C VAL A 228 -25.96 6.97 -12.38
N GLY A 229 -25.98 6.44 -13.60
CA GLY A 229 -25.87 5.01 -13.87
C GLY A 229 -24.56 4.41 -13.35
N ALA A 230 -23.43 5.07 -13.62
CA ALA A 230 -22.12 4.64 -13.12
C ALA A 230 -22.04 4.65 -11.58
N VAL A 231 -22.53 5.71 -10.95
CA VAL A 231 -22.55 5.83 -9.47
C VAL A 231 -23.47 4.77 -8.85
N LYS A 232 -24.64 4.52 -9.44
CA LYS A 232 -25.56 3.47 -8.98
C LYS A 232 -24.94 2.08 -9.12
N SER A 233 -24.35 1.80 -10.28
CA SER A 233 -23.68 0.51 -10.55
C SER A 233 -22.57 0.25 -9.54
N PHE A 234 -21.72 1.24 -9.25
CA PHE A 234 -20.67 1.13 -8.25
C PHE A 234 -21.24 0.88 -6.83
N LYS A 235 -22.28 1.64 -6.46
CA LYS A 235 -22.99 1.43 -5.19
C LYS A 235 -23.55 0.01 -5.09
N ASP A 236 -24.22 -0.47 -6.15
CA ASP A 236 -24.86 -1.78 -6.14
C ASP A 236 -23.82 -2.91 -6.09
N PHE A 237 -22.69 -2.76 -6.79
CA PHE A 237 -21.55 -3.67 -6.70
C PHE A 237 -20.98 -3.70 -5.28
N THR A 238 -20.70 -2.53 -4.70
CA THR A 238 -20.13 -2.42 -3.35
C THR A 238 -21.05 -3.03 -2.31
N LEU A 239 -22.36 -2.79 -2.40
CA LEU A 239 -23.35 -3.40 -1.51
C LEU A 239 -23.44 -4.92 -1.70
N ALA A 240 -23.36 -5.42 -2.92
CA ALA A 240 -23.38 -6.86 -3.20
C ALA A 240 -22.13 -7.53 -2.58
N TRP A 241 -20.96 -6.93 -2.76
CA TRP A 241 -19.72 -7.41 -2.13
C TRP A 241 -19.82 -7.38 -0.60
N PHE A 242 -20.24 -6.27 -0.03
CA PHE A 242 -20.44 -6.15 1.42
C PHE A 242 -21.43 -7.20 1.96
N LYS A 243 -22.57 -7.41 1.28
CA LYS A 243 -23.55 -8.44 1.66
C LYS A 243 -22.99 -9.86 1.57
N SER A 244 -22.10 -10.14 0.61
CA SER A 244 -21.49 -11.46 0.46
C SER A 244 -20.48 -11.78 1.57
N THR A 245 -19.81 -10.76 2.13
CA THR A 245 -18.77 -10.90 3.16
C THR A 245 -19.29 -10.69 4.57
N TRP A 246 -20.35 -9.92 4.75
CA TRP A 246 -20.88 -9.48 6.05
C TRP A 246 -21.12 -10.63 7.03
N LYS A 247 -21.78 -11.74 6.63
CA LYS A 247 -22.08 -12.85 7.57
C LYS A 247 -20.79 -13.46 8.13
N THR A 248 -19.82 -13.69 7.27
CA THR A 248 -18.52 -14.27 7.62
C THR A 248 -17.71 -13.31 8.48
N MET A 249 -17.72 -12.03 8.13
CA MET A 249 -17.03 -10.98 8.86
C MET A 249 -17.64 -10.78 10.26
N ASN A 250 -18.97 -10.71 10.36
CA ASN A 250 -19.64 -10.60 11.67
C ASN A 250 -19.42 -11.83 12.55
N LEU A 251 -19.40 -13.04 11.95
CA LEU A 251 -19.09 -14.25 12.70
C LEU A 251 -17.67 -14.21 13.27
N MET A 252 -16.68 -13.81 12.46
CA MET A 252 -15.31 -13.62 12.93
C MET A 252 -15.22 -12.59 14.06
N MET A 253 -15.89 -11.43 13.89
CA MET A 253 -15.94 -10.35 14.87
C MET A 253 -16.63 -10.76 16.17
N ALA A 254 -17.59 -11.69 16.10
CA ALA A 254 -18.27 -12.22 17.29
C ALA A 254 -17.41 -13.28 18.01
N ILE A 255 -16.68 -14.12 17.29
CA ILE A 255 -15.85 -15.18 17.88
C ILE A 255 -14.58 -14.61 18.52
N MET A 256 -13.89 -13.65 17.87
CA MET A 256 -12.60 -13.17 18.31
C MET A 256 -12.56 -12.68 19.77
N PRO A 257 -13.55 -11.90 20.27
CA PRO A 257 -13.57 -11.44 21.67
C PRO A 257 -13.87 -12.54 22.70
N THR A 258 -14.20 -13.77 22.28
CA THR A 258 -14.62 -14.84 23.18
C THR A 258 -13.47 -15.66 23.78
N THR A 259 -12.25 -15.14 23.78
CA THR A 259 -11.06 -15.79 24.40
C THR A 259 -11.31 -16.23 25.84
N LEU A 260 -12.11 -15.45 26.57
CA LEU A 260 -12.50 -15.75 27.94
C LEU A 260 -13.32 -17.06 28.07
N LEU A 261 -14.13 -17.42 27.06
CA LEU A 261 -14.93 -18.66 27.07
C LEU A 261 -14.05 -19.92 27.03
N GLY A 262 -12.82 -19.82 26.53
CA GLY A 262 -11.82 -20.89 26.63
C GLY A 262 -11.10 -20.89 27.98
N VAL A 263 -10.57 -19.71 28.35
CA VAL A 263 -9.68 -19.57 29.51
C VAL A 263 -10.40 -19.72 30.84
N LEU A 264 -11.61 -19.18 30.99
CA LEU A 264 -12.33 -19.19 32.28
C LEU A 264 -12.76 -20.61 32.73
N PRO A 265 -13.45 -21.43 31.91
CA PRO A 265 -13.83 -22.78 32.35
C PRO A 265 -12.61 -23.66 32.65
N ILE A 266 -11.62 -23.66 31.76
CA ILE A 266 -10.40 -24.47 31.92
C ILE A 266 -9.61 -23.98 33.13
N GLY A 267 -9.46 -22.66 33.30
CA GLY A 267 -8.76 -22.09 34.45
C GLY A 267 -9.45 -22.38 35.79
N LEU A 268 -10.79 -22.35 35.86
CA LEU A 268 -11.52 -22.74 37.07
C LEU A 268 -11.29 -24.20 37.43
N LEU A 269 -11.33 -25.11 36.44
CA LEU A 269 -11.04 -26.55 36.68
C LEU A 269 -9.61 -26.76 37.17
N LEU A 270 -8.63 -26.01 36.59
CA LEU A 270 -7.23 -26.07 37.01
C LEU A 270 -7.03 -25.52 38.43
N THR A 271 -7.72 -24.47 38.78
CA THR A 271 -7.71 -23.91 40.16
C THR A 271 -8.35 -24.89 41.17
N GLN A 272 -9.46 -25.52 40.80
CA GLN A 272 -10.12 -26.51 41.64
C GLN A 272 -9.24 -27.75 41.86
N SER A 273 -8.48 -28.16 40.82
CA SER A 273 -7.53 -29.29 40.96
C SER A 273 -6.24 -28.92 41.68
N GLY A 274 -6.05 -27.66 42.05
CA GLY A 274 -4.80 -27.17 42.66
C GLY A 274 -3.63 -27.03 41.72
N SER A 275 -3.87 -27.14 40.38
CA SER A 275 -2.80 -27.03 39.39
C SER A 275 -2.31 -25.58 39.18
N ILE A 276 -3.20 -24.62 39.40
CA ILE A 276 -2.88 -23.18 39.32
C ILE A 276 -3.48 -22.46 40.53
N THR A 277 -2.92 -21.35 40.90
CA THR A 277 -3.42 -20.48 41.99
C THR A 277 -4.54 -19.54 41.53
N PRO A 278 -5.37 -19.01 42.41
CA PRO A 278 -6.36 -17.99 42.06
C PRO A 278 -5.75 -16.72 41.45
N ALA A 279 -4.49 -16.34 41.80
CA ALA A 279 -3.77 -15.23 41.21
C ALA A 279 -3.43 -15.51 39.73
N GLU A 280 -2.97 -16.72 39.45
CA GLU A 280 -2.66 -17.17 38.07
C GLU A 280 -3.90 -17.25 37.22
N LEU A 281 -5.05 -17.70 37.77
CA LEU A 281 -6.34 -17.64 37.10
C LEU A 281 -6.74 -16.21 36.75
N ALA A 282 -6.68 -15.29 37.72
CA ALA A 282 -7.02 -13.88 37.52
C ALA A 282 -6.10 -13.25 36.42
N MET A 283 -4.81 -13.55 36.46
CA MET A 283 -3.87 -13.11 35.44
C MET A 283 -4.22 -13.71 34.07
N GLY A 284 -4.54 -14.99 33.99
CA GLY A 284 -4.98 -15.66 32.77
C GLY A 284 -6.18 -14.98 32.13
N ILE A 285 -7.17 -14.58 32.94
CA ILE A 285 -8.35 -13.83 32.49
C ILE A 285 -7.96 -12.48 31.92
N ILE A 286 -7.16 -11.67 32.63
CA ILE A 286 -6.74 -10.34 32.21
C ILE A 286 -5.91 -10.42 30.90
N LEU A 287 -4.97 -11.33 30.83
CA LEU A 287 -4.12 -11.53 29.66
C LEU A 287 -4.94 -12.02 28.46
N SER A 288 -5.90 -12.93 28.65
CA SER A 288 -6.74 -13.44 27.56
C SER A 288 -7.59 -12.34 26.89
N LEU A 289 -8.10 -11.41 27.69
CA LEU A 289 -8.84 -10.25 27.17
C LEU A 289 -7.94 -9.25 26.44
N SER A 290 -6.70 -9.12 26.88
CA SER A 290 -5.74 -8.18 26.30
C SER A 290 -5.23 -8.60 24.89
N ILE A 291 -5.37 -9.86 24.51
CA ILE A 291 -4.94 -10.41 23.20
C ILE A 291 -5.89 -9.99 22.06
N VAL A 292 -7.13 -9.70 22.36
CA VAL A 292 -8.21 -9.47 21.37
C VAL A 292 -7.94 -8.24 20.52
N GLY A 293 -7.65 -7.10 21.14
CA GLY A 293 -7.40 -5.84 20.44
C GLY A 293 -6.28 -5.94 19.39
N PRO A 294 -5.08 -6.42 19.76
CA PRO A 294 -3.98 -6.65 18.82
C PRO A 294 -4.34 -7.59 17.66
N LEU A 295 -5.02 -8.70 17.91
CA LEU A 295 -5.43 -9.64 16.86
C LEU A 295 -6.46 -9.01 15.90
N MET A 296 -7.39 -8.21 16.42
CA MET A 296 -8.35 -7.48 15.59
C MET A 296 -7.67 -6.46 14.70
N LYS A 297 -6.69 -5.70 15.21
CA LYS A 297 -5.89 -4.76 14.42
C LYS A 297 -5.07 -5.45 13.34
N ALA A 298 -4.52 -6.63 13.61
CA ALA A 298 -3.76 -7.37 12.61
C ALA A 298 -4.59 -7.69 11.35
N THR A 299 -5.92 -7.83 11.46
CA THR A 299 -6.80 -8.08 10.30
C THR A 299 -6.95 -6.86 9.37
N THR A 300 -6.82 -5.64 9.88
CA THR A 300 -6.91 -4.41 9.07
C THR A 300 -5.71 -4.25 8.14
N PHE A 301 -4.54 -4.73 8.56
CA PHE A 301 -3.30 -4.65 7.77
C PHE A 301 -3.36 -5.41 6.45
N ILE A 302 -4.27 -6.38 6.30
CA ILE A 302 -4.46 -7.09 5.02
C ILE A 302 -4.95 -6.13 3.94
N ASN A 303 -5.90 -5.26 4.27
CA ASN A 303 -6.42 -4.25 3.34
C ASN A 303 -5.36 -3.20 3.00
N GLU A 304 -4.61 -2.74 4.01
CA GLU A 304 -3.52 -1.78 3.84
C GLU A 304 -2.40 -2.34 2.96
N ALA A 305 -2.02 -3.61 3.16
CA ALA A 305 -1.03 -4.29 2.31
C ALA A 305 -1.48 -4.37 0.85
N LYS A 306 -2.79 -4.57 0.59
CA LYS A 306 -3.34 -4.57 -0.77
C LYS A 306 -3.35 -3.19 -1.39
N SER A 307 -3.75 -2.16 -0.66
CA SER A 307 -3.67 -0.77 -1.12
C SER A 307 -2.23 -0.40 -1.50
N MET A 308 -1.27 -0.80 -0.67
CA MET A 308 0.16 -0.59 -0.93
C MET A 308 0.65 -1.31 -2.19
N GLU A 309 0.22 -2.56 -2.43
CA GLU A 309 0.56 -3.30 -3.65
C GLU A 309 0.16 -2.51 -4.90
N TYR A 310 -1.09 -2.01 -4.96
CA TYR A 310 -1.58 -1.21 -6.08
C TYR A 310 -0.86 0.14 -6.21
N ALA A 311 -0.56 0.79 -5.10
CA ALA A 311 0.15 2.06 -5.10
C ALA A 311 1.60 1.92 -5.60
N VAL A 312 2.31 0.85 -5.17
CA VAL A 312 3.66 0.52 -5.64
C VAL A 312 3.64 0.16 -7.13
N GLU A 313 2.68 -0.64 -7.59
CA GLU A 313 2.56 -1.00 -9.01
C GLU A 313 2.32 0.25 -9.87
N ALA A 314 1.43 1.16 -9.46
CA ALA A 314 1.18 2.41 -10.16
C ALA A 314 2.42 3.34 -10.22
N ALA A 315 3.12 3.50 -9.11
CA ALA A 315 4.37 4.28 -9.07
C ALA A 315 5.45 3.63 -9.97
N ASN A 316 5.54 2.31 -9.96
CA ASN A 316 6.52 1.55 -10.73
C ASN A 316 6.27 1.65 -12.24
N GLU A 317 5.02 1.78 -12.67
CA GLU A 317 4.67 2.05 -14.07
C GLU A 317 5.37 3.32 -14.58
N LEU A 318 5.29 4.42 -13.82
CA LEU A 318 5.94 5.68 -14.20
C LEU A 318 7.47 5.63 -14.07
N LEU A 319 7.99 4.91 -13.11
CA LEU A 319 9.44 4.74 -12.90
C LEU A 319 10.10 3.90 -14.01
N ASN A 320 9.34 3.04 -14.69
CA ASN A 320 9.81 2.17 -15.76
C ASN A 320 9.55 2.75 -17.16
N LEU A 321 9.11 4.01 -17.28
CA LEU A 321 8.99 4.65 -18.59
C LEU A 321 10.33 4.59 -19.35
N PRO A 322 10.32 4.43 -20.66
CA PRO A 322 11.54 4.51 -21.45
C PRO A 322 12.25 5.85 -21.23
N VAL A 323 13.54 5.88 -21.44
CA VAL A 323 14.36 7.12 -21.34
C VAL A 323 14.99 7.35 -22.69
N LEU A 324 14.93 8.59 -23.16
CA LEU A 324 15.69 9.00 -24.35
C LEU A 324 17.17 8.83 -24.06
N LEU A 325 17.84 8.10 -24.94
CA LEU A 325 19.29 7.93 -24.87
C LEU A 325 19.96 9.28 -25.21
N ASP A 326 20.70 9.81 -24.27
CA ASP A 326 21.51 11.01 -24.44
C ASP A 326 22.99 10.60 -24.38
N SER A 327 23.74 10.90 -25.44
CA SER A 327 25.16 10.63 -25.46
C SER A 327 25.97 11.55 -24.54
N GLY A 328 25.36 12.63 -24.05
CA GLY A 328 26.01 13.69 -23.27
C GLY A 328 27.09 14.46 -24.06
N ARG A 329 27.20 14.22 -25.37
CA ARG A 329 28.20 14.90 -26.24
C ARG A 329 27.55 16.13 -26.85
N ILE A 330 28.15 17.28 -26.65
CA ILE A 330 27.82 18.51 -27.38
C ILE A 330 28.55 18.46 -28.71
N VAL A 331 27.82 18.23 -29.81
CA VAL A 331 28.39 18.22 -31.16
C VAL A 331 28.02 19.54 -31.83
N PRO A 332 29.02 20.29 -32.39
CA PRO A 332 28.73 21.53 -33.10
C PRO A 332 28.01 21.21 -34.41
N ILE A 333 26.77 21.68 -34.56
CA ILE A 333 26.00 21.56 -35.80
C ILE A 333 26.54 22.59 -36.79
N ARG A 334 27.11 22.13 -37.93
CA ARG A 334 27.69 22.99 -38.99
C ARG A 334 26.66 23.38 -40.05
N HIS A 335 25.66 22.55 -40.28
CA HIS A 335 24.53 22.78 -41.19
C HIS A 335 23.27 22.13 -40.57
N THR A 336 22.11 22.49 -41.07
CA THR A 336 20.81 22.06 -40.45
C THR A 336 19.99 21.20 -41.42
N ASP A 337 20.65 20.48 -42.35
CA ASP A 337 19.97 19.45 -43.15
C ASP A 337 19.38 18.39 -42.23
N ILE A 338 18.15 17.99 -42.52
CA ILE A 338 17.48 16.87 -41.82
C ILE A 338 17.48 15.69 -42.79
N VAL A 339 18.00 14.54 -42.34
CA VAL A 339 18.07 13.33 -43.14
C VAL A 339 17.44 12.17 -42.36
N LEU A 340 16.43 11.57 -42.97
CA LEU A 340 15.83 10.30 -42.54
C LEU A 340 16.41 9.21 -43.42
N GLN A 341 16.91 8.11 -42.84
CA GLN A 341 17.43 6.94 -43.53
C GLN A 341 16.71 5.68 -43.03
N ASP A 342 15.96 5.06 -43.93
CA ASP A 342 15.23 3.80 -43.70
C ASP A 342 14.46 3.79 -42.38
N VAL A 343 13.76 4.90 -42.10
CA VAL A 343 13.08 5.13 -40.84
C VAL A 343 11.80 4.29 -40.76
N SER A 344 11.77 3.36 -39.83
CA SER A 344 10.58 2.61 -39.41
C SER A 344 10.20 3.02 -38.02
N PHE A 345 8.87 3.08 -37.74
CA PHE A 345 8.37 3.48 -36.47
C PHE A 345 7.02 2.83 -36.12
N SER A 346 6.93 2.31 -34.89
CA SER A 346 5.72 1.85 -34.24
C SER A 346 5.55 2.47 -32.86
N TYR A 347 4.35 2.91 -32.49
CA TYR A 347 4.06 3.48 -31.18
C TYR A 347 4.12 2.44 -30.03
N ASP A 348 3.90 1.17 -30.34
CA ASP A 348 3.92 0.07 -29.38
C ASP A 348 5.20 -0.80 -29.46
N GLY A 349 6.12 -0.43 -30.34
CA GLY A 349 7.38 -1.13 -30.55
C GLY A 349 7.25 -2.48 -31.26
N THR A 350 6.08 -2.80 -31.85
CA THR A 350 5.86 -4.04 -32.59
C THR A 350 5.91 -3.82 -34.09
N GLU A 351 6.55 -4.72 -34.83
CA GLU A 351 6.62 -4.67 -36.31
C GLU A 351 5.24 -4.76 -36.95
N GLN A 352 4.25 -5.39 -36.27
CA GLN A 352 2.89 -5.59 -36.80
C GLN A 352 2.08 -4.28 -36.85
N ASN A 353 2.43 -3.29 -36.04
CA ASN A 353 1.73 -2.00 -35.92
C ASN A 353 2.62 -0.82 -36.34
N GLU A 354 3.52 -1.05 -37.28
CA GLU A 354 4.32 0.03 -37.83
C GLU A 354 3.46 1.08 -38.54
N VAL A 355 3.72 2.34 -38.24
CA VAL A 355 3.07 3.50 -38.85
C VAL A 355 3.93 4.10 -39.95
N LEU A 356 5.24 3.91 -39.88
CA LEU A 356 6.20 4.29 -40.89
C LEU A 356 7.03 3.07 -41.25
N HIS A 357 7.20 2.83 -42.56
CA HIS A 357 7.97 1.72 -43.14
C HIS A 357 9.07 2.25 -44.04
N ASP A 358 10.35 2.08 -43.68
CA ASP A 358 11.54 2.38 -44.49
C ASP A 358 11.53 3.77 -45.16
N ILE A 359 11.12 4.80 -44.41
CA ILE A 359 11.02 6.16 -44.94
C ILE A 359 12.41 6.79 -45.04
N SER A 360 12.82 7.12 -46.27
CA SER A 360 14.03 7.86 -46.54
C SER A 360 13.70 9.22 -47.17
N LEU A 361 14.17 10.33 -46.54
CA LEU A 361 13.82 11.68 -46.91
C LEU A 361 14.98 12.62 -46.54
N LYS A 362 15.32 13.55 -47.42
CA LYS A 362 16.30 14.63 -47.17
C LYS A 362 15.61 15.98 -47.25
N MET A 363 15.76 16.79 -46.24
CA MET A 363 15.30 18.19 -46.17
C MET A 363 16.53 19.10 -46.09
N PRO A 364 16.91 19.75 -47.17
CA PRO A 364 18.10 20.61 -47.20
C PRO A 364 17.93 21.85 -46.33
N GLN A 365 19.03 22.38 -45.80
CA GLN A 365 19.04 23.62 -45.02
C GLN A 365 18.41 24.77 -45.84
N GLY A 366 17.51 25.53 -45.16
CA GLY A 366 16.84 26.69 -45.78
C GLY A 366 15.73 26.33 -46.76
N SER A 367 15.44 25.05 -47.00
CA SER A 367 14.32 24.61 -47.84
C SER A 367 12.99 24.63 -47.09
N PHE A 368 11.89 24.78 -47.83
CA PHE A 368 10.55 24.55 -47.36
C PHE A 368 10.09 23.21 -47.89
N THR A 369 9.81 22.25 -46.97
CA THR A 369 9.36 20.90 -47.33
C THR A 369 7.93 20.66 -46.81
N ALA A 370 7.03 20.29 -47.72
CA ALA A 370 5.64 19.97 -47.37
C ALA A 370 5.43 18.44 -47.42
N LEU A 371 4.93 17.88 -46.31
CA LEU A 371 4.49 16.48 -46.22
C LEU A 371 3.01 16.42 -46.63
N VAL A 372 2.71 15.78 -47.74
CA VAL A 372 1.35 15.64 -48.28
C VAL A 372 0.94 14.18 -48.36
N GLY A 373 -0.36 13.90 -48.23
CA GLY A 373 -0.92 12.54 -48.28
C GLY A 373 -2.24 12.40 -47.52
N PRO A 374 -2.85 11.23 -47.56
CA PRO A 374 -4.13 10.97 -46.91
C PRO A 374 -4.04 11.08 -45.39
N SER A 375 -5.19 11.26 -44.74
CA SER A 375 -5.27 11.19 -43.25
C SER A 375 -4.81 9.81 -42.77
N GLY A 376 -4.01 9.78 -41.71
CA GLY A 376 -3.41 8.52 -41.21
C GLY A 376 -2.09 8.12 -41.89
N GLY A 377 -1.64 8.79 -42.96
CA GLY A 377 -0.40 8.45 -43.69
C GLY A 377 0.93 8.82 -42.99
N GLY A 378 0.97 8.91 -41.66
CA GLY A 378 2.21 9.08 -40.90
C GLY A 378 2.85 10.48 -40.90
N LYS A 379 2.26 11.50 -41.58
CA LYS A 379 2.83 12.86 -41.70
C LYS A 379 3.17 13.53 -40.37
N SER A 380 2.23 13.51 -39.44
CA SER A 380 2.41 14.06 -38.08
C SER A 380 3.42 13.24 -37.29
N THR A 381 3.51 11.93 -37.55
CA THR A 381 4.47 11.03 -36.90
C THR A 381 5.90 11.40 -37.33
N VAL A 382 6.13 11.64 -38.62
CA VAL A 382 7.43 12.10 -39.14
C VAL A 382 7.87 13.40 -38.46
N ALA A 383 6.97 14.40 -38.38
CA ALA A 383 7.27 15.68 -37.71
C ALA A 383 7.62 15.51 -36.23
N ARG A 384 6.88 14.63 -35.52
CA ARG A 384 7.12 14.33 -34.10
C ARG A 384 8.43 13.56 -33.89
N LEU A 385 8.82 12.68 -34.82
CA LEU A 385 10.09 11.96 -34.75
C LEU A 385 11.28 12.90 -35.02
N ILE A 386 11.16 13.85 -35.97
CA ILE A 386 12.16 14.89 -36.18
C ILE A 386 12.37 15.74 -34.91
N ALA A 387 11.26 16.05 -34.20
CA ALA A 387 11.31 16.74 -32.91
C ALA A 387 11.72 15.80 -31.75
N ARG A 388 12.04 14.54 -32.04
CA ARG A 388 12.45 13.51 -31.08
C ARG A 388 11.45 13.31 -29.92
N PHE A 389 10.14 13.30 -30.24
CA PHE A 389 9.13 12.92 -29.26
C PHE A 389 9.22 11.43 -28.92
N TRP A 390 9.74 10.62 -29.83
CA TRP A 390 10.15 9.24 -29.68
C TRP A 390 11.45 9.00 -30.43
N ASP A 391 12.20 7.99 -30.08
CA ASP A 391 13.25 7.44 -30.92
C ASP A 391 12.63 6.50 -31.96
N VAL A 392 13.25 6.38 -33.11
CA VAL A 392 12.78 5.49 -34.19
C VAL A 392 12.96 4.02 -33.79
N THR A 393 12.09 3.12 -34.32
CA THR A 393 12.23 1.67 -34.11
C THR A 393 13.24 1.04 -35.07
N GLY A 394 13.44 1.62 -36.23
CA GLY A 394 14.44 1.24 -37.24
C GLY A 394 14.96 2.45 -38.01
N GLY A 395 16.12 2.33 -38.59
CA GLY A 395 16.77 3.42 -39.31
C GLY A 395 17.37 4.52 -38.44
N SER A 396 17.51 5.73 -38.98
CA SER A 396 18.06 6.88 -38.25
C SER A 396 17.53 8.22 -38.76
N ILE A 397 17.46 9.20 -37.84
CA ILE A 397 17.19 10.59 -38.16
C ILE A 397 18.42 11.41 -37.72
N SER A 398 18.99 12.19 -38.63
CA SER A 398 20.10 13.06 -38.33
C SER A 398 19.82 14.52 -38.70
N ILE A 399 20.35 15.43 -37.89
CA ILE A 399 20.32 16.87 -38.15
C ILE A 399 21.77 17.39 -38.24
N GLY A 400 22.14 17.91 -39.40
CA GLY A 400 23.50 18.36 -39.62
C GLY A 400 24.56 17.26 -39.60
N GLY A 401 24.15 16.02 -39.91
CA GLY A 401 25.03 14.85 -39.94
C GLY A 401 25.26 14.19 -38.57
N THR A 402 24.51 14.58 -37.58
CA THR A 402 24.57 14.02 -36.20
C THR A 402 23.28 13.39 -35.80
#